data_133d3a21c580185d1771785dd2d27468
#
_entry.id   133d3a21c580185d1771785dd2d27468
#
_cell.length_a   1.000
_cell.length_b   1.000
_cell.length_c   1.000
_cell.angle_alpha   90.00
_cell.angle_beta   90.00
_cell.angle_gamma   90.00
#
_symmetry.space_group_name_H-M   'P 1'
#
loop_
_entity.id
_entity.type
_entity.pdbx_description
1 polymer ?
#
loop_
_entity_poly.entity_id
_entity_poly.type
_entity_poly.pdbx_seq_one_letter_code
_entity_poly.pdbx_strand_id
1 'polypeptide(L)'
;VDNSYQTTKSSISEILKGYQRNNKEKGFEILSVNGWDYPNLISTFEFASSVARKEHVPVIIHVKELTQPIGHSTSGSHERYKSQDRLDWEKKYDCNTKMKEWILENGLSNIKELDKLEIECKDFVKKQKRNAWDSFQKVMINERDSLMSVLKTIISNEKSNEIINITNSLLRLREISRRDIISVSRKILRSNLQLNSFSDLSKWISEYKSNVQPFYSSFLYNEYSDNFKNVIEIKPSYDSSSSLVDGRIILKNNFDALLNKNKNIVIFGEDSGKIGDVNQGL
;
A
#
# COMPACT_ATOMS: atom_id res chain seq x y z
N VAL A 1 3.22 14.12 -19.39
CA VAL A 1 4.46 14.25 -20.20
C VAL A 1 4.45 13.12 -21.21
N ASP A 2 4.75 13.41 -22.47
CA ASP A 2 4.81 12.42 -23.54
C ASP A 2 5.93 11.39 -23.28
N ASN A 3 5.72 10.15 -23.68
CA ASN A 3 6.67 9.05 -23.47
C ASN A 3 8.04 9.31 -24.12
N SER A 4 8.08 10.04 -25.24
CA SER A 4 9.30 10.40 -25.92
C SER A 4 10.26 11.23 -25.06
N TYR A 5 9.71 12.03 -24.14
CA TYR A 5 10.52 12.81 -23.18
C TYR A 5 10.94 12.00 -21.95
N GLN A 6 10.14 11.00 -21.55
CA GLN A 6 10.44 10.21 -20.35
C GLN A 6 11.38 9.04 -20.64
N THR A 7 11.18 8.35 -21.76
CA THR A 7 11.90 7.12 -22.10
C THR A 7 12.87 7.31 -23.26
N THR A 8 13.05 8.52 -23.77
CA THR A 8 13.90 8.91 -24.90
C THR A 8 13.51 8.25 -26.22
N LYS A 9 13.11 6.99 -26.22
CA LYS A 9 12.70 6.21 -27.41
C LYS A 9 11.23 5.77 -27.38
N SER A 10 10.43 6.34 -26.52
CA SER A 10 8.97 6.12 -26.38
C SER A 10 8.54 4.70 -25.97
N SER A 11 9.25 3.66 -26.35
CA SER A 11 8.85 2.28 -26.07
C SER A 11 9.94 1.50 -25.35
N ILE A 12 9.66 1.09 -24.13
CA ILE A 12 10.57 0.26 -23.30
C ILE A 12 10.77 -1.11 -23.94
N SER A 13 9.74 -1.74 -24.47
CA SER A 13 9.87 -3.05 -25.11
C SER A 13 10.77 -3.02 -26.36
N GLU A 14 10.75 -1.91 -27.13
CA GLU A 14 11.65 -1.73 -28.25
C GLU A 14 13.10 -1.48 -27.83
N ILE A 15 13.31 -0.74 -26.74
CA ILE A 15 14.64 -0.54 -26.17
C ILE A 15 15.24 -1.87 -25.69
N LEU A 16 14.42 -2.70 -25.06
CA LEU A 16 14.86 -3.99 -24.49
C LEU A 16 14.87 -5.14 -25.51
N LYS A 17 14.55 -4.88 -26.77
CA LYS A 17 14.46 -5.93 -27.80
C LYS A 17 15.74 -6.75 -27.98
N GLY A 18 16.91 -6.14 -27.68
CA GLY A 18 18.20 -6.85 -27.69
C GLY A 18 18.31 -7.96 -26.63
N TYR A 19 17.43 -7.96 -25.62
CA TYR A 19 17.36 -9.01 -24.61
C TYR A 19 16.34 -10.12 -24.92
N GLN A 20 15.61 -10.00 -26.04
CA GLN A 20 14.66 -11.01 -26.45
C GLN A 20 15.39 -12.33 -26.73
N ARG A 21 14.93 -13.42 -26.12
CA ARG A 21 15.44 -14.76 -26.42
C ARG A 21 15.20 -15.13 -27.88
N ASN A 22 16.07 -15.97 -28.42
CA ASN A 22 15.93 -16.57 -29.74
C ASN A 22 16.42 -18.01 -29.73
N ASN A 23 16.40 -18.69 -30.88
CA ASN A 23 16.80 -20.09 -31.00
C ASN A 23 18.30 -20.37 -30.68
N LYS A 24 19.12 -19.32 -30.60
CA LYS A 24 20.57 -19.42 -30.38
C LYS A 24 21.04 -18.89 -29.05
N GLU A 25 20.29 -17.92 -28.51
CA GLU A 25 20.71 -17.12 -27.34
C GLU A 25 19.65 -17.15 -26.26
N LYS A 26 20.08 -17.27 -25.01
CA LYS A 26 19.22 -17.07 -23.83
C LYS A 26 18.83 -15.61 -23.71
N GLY A 27 17.69 -15.36 -23.14
CA GLY A 27 17.19 -14.01 -22.93
C GLY A 27 15.84 -14.01 -22.24
N PHE A 28 15.14 -12.91 -22.34
CA PHE A 28 13.79 -12.74 -21.81
C PHE A 28 12.74 -13.02 -22.89
N GLU A 29 11.55 -13.43 -22.49
CA GLU A 29 10.38 -13.30 -23.35
C GLU A 29 9.81 -11.89 -23.20
N ILE A 30 9.70 -11.13 -24.31
CA ILE A 30 9.21 -9.76 -24.29
C ILE A 30 7.90 -9.69 -25.07
N LEU A 31 6.81 -9.39 -24.38
CA LEU A 31 5.46 -9.32 -24.93
C LEU A 31 4.93 -7.90 -24.88
N SER A 32 4.13 -7.55 -25.85
CA SER A 32 3.42 -6.25 -25.88
C SER A 32 1.93 -6.47 -26.10
N VAL A 33 1.11 -5.79 -25.29
CA VAL A 33 -0.36 -5.86 -25.40
C VAL A 33 -0.97 -4.50 -25.09
N ASN A 34 -2.11 -4.18 -25.68
CA ASN A 34 -2.84 -2.96 -25.38
C ASN A 34 -3.63 -3.12 -24.08
N GLY A 35 -3.59 -2.12 -23.20
CA GLY A 35 -4.21 -2.18 -21.88
C GLY A 35 -5.74 -2.17 -21.89
N TRP A 36 -6.36 -1.75 -22.97
CA TRP A 36 -7.81 -1.76 -23.16
C TRP A 36 -8.34 -3.07 -23.80
N ASP A 37 -7.44 -3.96 -24.23
CA ASP A 37 -7.79 -5.21 -24.92
C ASP A 37 -7.81 -6.37 -23.92
N TYR A 38 -8.93 -6.55 -23.23
CA TYR A 38 -9.07 -7.54 -22.18
C TYR A 38 -8.81 -8.99 -22.62
N PRO A 39 -9.35 -9.50 -23.75
CA PRO A 39 -9.07 -10.88 -24.19
C PRO A 39 -7.58 -11.11 -24.45
N ASN A 40 -6.93 -10.18 -25.13
CA ASN A 40 -5.49 -10.29 -25.40
C ASN A 40 -4.64 -10.12 -24.13
N LEU A 41 -5.07 -9.33 -23.15
CA LEU A 41 -4.42 -9.29 -21.84
C LEU A 41 -4.44 -10.66 -21.19
N ILE A 42 -5.60 -11.32 -21.11
CA ILE A 42 -5.71 -12.66 -20.50
C ILE A 42 -4.78 -13.65 -21.23
N SER A 43 -4.85 -13.73 -22.54
CA SER A 43 -4.03 -14.66 -23.34
C SER A 43 -2.53 -14.38 -23.17
N THR A 44 -2.14 -13.08 -23.10
CA THR A 44 -0.74 -12.68 -22.92
C THR A 44 -0.22 -13.10 -21.55
N PHE A 45 -1.01 -12.87 -20.49
CA PHE A 45 -0.62 -13.25 -19.13
C PHE A 45 -0.61 -14.77 -18.91
N GLU A 46 -1.53 -15.51 -19.52
CA GLU A 46 -1.53 -16.98 -19.51
C GLU A 46 -0.27 -17.54 -20.20
N PHE A 47 0.05 -17.03 -21.39
CA PHE A 47 1.27 -17.42 -22.10
C PHE A 47 2.52 -17.07 -21.28
N ALA A 48 2.64 -15.84 -20.80
CA ALA A 48 3.76 -15.39 -19.96
C ALA A 48 3.94 -16.28 -18.73
N SER A 49 2.84 -16.59 -18.04
CA SER A 49 2.83 -17.47 -16.87
C SER A 49 3.27 -18.89 -17.21
N SER A 50 2.87 -19.42 -18.36
CA SER A 50 3.29 -20.72 -18.86
C SER A 50 4.80 -20.75 -19.14
N VAL A 51 5.32 -19.75 -19.85
CA VAL A 51 6.76 -19.62 -20.15
C VAL A 51 7.57 -19.53 -18.87
N ALA A 52 7.20 -18.63 -17.96
CA ALA A 52 7.94 -18.43 -16.73
C ALA A 52 7.97 -19.68 -15.84
N ARG A 53 6.85 -20.41 -15.74
CA ARG A 53 6.73 -21.58 -14.84
C ARG A 53 7.27 -22.87 -15.44
N LYS A 54 7.11 -23.08 -16.76
CA LYS A 54 7.51 -24.33 -17.41
C LYS A 54 8.93 -24.26 -17.98
N GLU A 55 9.31 -23.12 -18.51
CA GLU A 55 10.58 -22.95 -19.21
C GLU A 55 11.63 -22.22 -18.35
N HIS A 56 11.22 -21.68 -17.18
CA HIS A 56 12.07 -20.88 -16.29
C HIS A 56 12.73 -19.68 -16.99
N VAL A 57 11.99 -19.06 -17.91
CA VAL A 57 12.43 -17.90 -18.67
C VAL A 57 11.75 -16.66 -18.07
N PRO A 58 12.49 -15.60 -17.73
CA PRO A 58 11.93 -14.35 -17.30
C PRO A 58 11.08 -13.71 -18.41
N VAL A 59 9.92 -13.15 -18.05
CA VAL A 59 9.00 -12.52 -19.00
C VAL A 59 8.81 -11.06 -18.67
N ILE A 60 8.91 -10.22 -19.69
CA ILE A 60 8.56 -8.80 -19.63
C ILE A 60 7.27 -8.60 -20.42
N ILE A 61 6.23 -8.09 -19.77
CA ILE A 61 4.97 -7.72 -20.43
C ILE A 61 4.87 -6.20 -20.43
N HIS A 62 4.92 -5.62 -21.62
CA HIS A 62 4.70 -4.20 -21.83
C HIS A 62 3.25 -3.93 -22.17
N VAL A 63 2.47 -3.53 -21.17
CA VAL A 63 1.09 -3.11 -21.37
C VAL A 63 1.07 -1.67 -21.88
N LYS A 64 0.68 -1.48 -23.13
CA LYS A 64 0.68 -0.20 -23.84
C LYS A 64 -0.73 0.40 -23.89
N GLU A 65 -0.79 1.67 -24.29
CA GLU A 65 -2.04 2.37 -24.57
C GLU A 65 -3.06 2.32 -23.42
N LEU A 66 -2.55 2.38 -22.18
CA LEU A 66 -3.40 2.55 -21.01
C LEU A 66 -3.96 3.97 -20.97
N THR A 67 -5.23 4.07 -20.64
CA THR A 67 -5.92 5.35 -20.44
C THR A 67 -5.99 5.70 -18.97
N GLN A 68 -6.01 6.98 -18.68
CA GLN A 68 -6.22 7.53 -17.33
C GLN A 68 -7.17 8.74 -17.43
N PRO A 69 -8.48 8.48 -17.63
CA PRO A 69 -9.45 9.53 -17.95
C PRO A 69 -9.58 10.63 -16.89
N ILE A 70 -9.32 10.30 -15.63
CA ILE A 70 -9.37 11.26 -14.52
C ILE A 70 -8.02 11.95 -14.30
N GLY A 71 -6.96 11.51 -14.99
CA GLY A 71 -5.59 11.97 -14.80
C GLY A 71 -4.95 11.45 -13.50
N HIS A 72 -3.79 11.97 -13.17
CA HIS A 72 -3.00 11.49 -12.02
C HIS A 72 -3.70 11.71 -10.68
N SER A 73 -4.33 12.88 -10.50
CA SER A 73 -4.82 13.33 -9.17
C SER A 73 -6.31 13.66 -9.13
N THR A 74 -7.09 13.27 -10.13
CA THR A 74 -8.51 13.66 -10.27
C THR A 74 -8.76 15.17 -10.36
N SER A 75 -7.69 15.98 -10.48
CA SER A 75 -7.77 17.43 -10.53
C SER A 75 -8.17 18.01 -11.90
N GLY A 76 -8.23 17.17 -12.94
CA GLY A 76 -8.42 17.61 -14.33
C GLY A 76 -7.21 18.36 -14.92
N SER A 77 -6.09 18.45 -14.19
CA SER A 77 -4.91 19.21 -14.64
C SER A 77 -4.29 18.69 -15.95
N HIS A 78 -4.49 17.40 -16.26
CA HIS A 78 -4.03 16.78 -17.50
C HIS A 78 -4.71 17.36 -18.74
N GLU A 79 -5.93 17.89 -18.63
CA GLU A 79 -6.64 18.55 -19.72
C GLU A 79 -5.94 19.82 -20.21
N ARG A 80 -5.07 20.41 -19.38
CA ARG A 80 -4.32 21.62 -19.71
C ARG A 80 -3.16 21.39 -20.68
N TYR A 81 -2.66 20.17 -20.81
CA TYR A 81 -1.49 19.86 -21.62
C TYR A 81 -1.72 18.74 -22.65
N LYS A 82 -2.83 18.00 -22.58
CA LYS A 82 -3.21 17.03 -23.58
C LYS A 82 -4.00 17.72 -24.71
N SER A 83 -3.80 17.27 -25.94
CA SER A 83 -4.66 17.69 -27.06
C SER A 83 -6.08 17.15 -26.90
N GLN A 84 -7.04 17.83 -27.53
CA GLN A 84 -8.44 17.38 -27.53
C GLN A 84 -8.57 15.97 -28.16
N ASP A 85 -7.88 15.70 -29.25
CA ASP A 85 -7.85 14.39 -29.89
C ASP A 85 -7.37 13.29 -28.94
N ARG A 86 -6.36 13.58 -28.13
CA ARG A 86 -5.88 12.63 -27.11
C ARG A 86 -6.90 12.40 -26.01
N LEU A 87 -7.58 13.43 -25.55
CA LEU A 87 -8.64 13.32 -24.54
C LEU A 87 -9.83 12.51 -25.05
N ASP A 88 -10.23 12.71 -26.31
CA ASP A 88 -11.33 11.98 -26.93
C ASP A 88 -10.94 10.51 -27.18
N TRP A 89 -9.69 10.27 -27.58
CA TRP A 89 -9.15 8.93 -27.71
C TRP A 89 -9.15 8.20 -26.35
N GLU A 90 -8.73 8.85 -25.25
CA GLU A 90 -8.73 8.27 -23.91
C GLU A 90 -10.14 7.91 -23.43
N LYS A 91 -11.15 8.72 -23.73
CA LYS A 91 -12.55 8.39 -23.45
C LYS A 91 -13.02 7.17 -24.23
N LYS A 92 -12.69 7.12 -25.53
CA LYS A 92 -13.08 6.02 -26.42
C LYS A 92 -12.43 4.70 -26.03
N TYR A 93 -11.16 4.74 -25.60
CA TYR A 93 -10.37 3.57 -25.25
C TYR A 93 -10.23 3.37 -23.74
N ASP A 94 -11.12 3.99 -22.94
CA ASP A 94 -11.23 3.68 -21.53
C ASP A 94 -11.52 2.19 -21.33
N CYS A 95 -10.77 1.56 -20.41
CA CYS A 95 -10.83 0.11 -20.21
C CYS A 95 -12.23 -0.39 -19.86
N ASN A 96 -13.00 0.39 -19.06
CA ASN A 96 -14.37 0.03 -18.72
C ASN A 96 -15.31 0.15 -19.93
N THR A 97 -15.12 1.19 -20.76
CA THR A 97 -15.89 1.37 -22.01
C THR A 97 -15.61 0.20 -22.95
N LYS A 98 -14.35 -0.16 -23.17
CA LYS A 98 -13.99 -1.29 -24.06
C LYS A 98 -14.47 -2.63 -23.50
N MET A 99 -14.44 -2.85 -22.20
CA MET A 99 -15.01 -4.04 -21.59
C MET A 99 -16.53 -4.11 -21.80
N LYS A 100 -17.24 -3.00 -21.65
CA LYS A 100 -18.68 -2.93 -21.91
C LYS A 100 -19.01 -3.27 -23.36
N GLU A 101 -18.29 -2.69 -24.33
CA GLU A 101 -18.41 -3.00 -25.75
C GLU A 101 -18.20 -4.50 -25.99
N TRP A 102 -17.12 -5.06 -25.49
CA TRP A 102 -16.79 -6.49 -25.65
C TRP A 102 -17.86 -7.42 -25.06
N ILE A 103 -18.41 -7.11 -23.88
CA ILE A 103 -19.51 -7.89 -23.26
C ILE A 103 -20.75 -7.88 -24.16
N LEU A 104 -21.09 -6.72 -24.71
CA LEU A 104 -22.25 -6.59 -25.62
C LEU A 104 -22.04 -7.31 -26.97
N GLU A 105 -20.87 -7.17 -27.56
CA GLU A 105 -20.51 -7.80 -28.86
C GLU A 105 -20.52 -9.33 -28.76
N ASN A 106 -20.14 -9.87 -27.55
CA ASN A 106 -20.17 -11.31 -27.33
C ASN A 106 -21.51 -11.83 -26.76
N GLY A 107 -22.51 -10.99 -26.61
CA GLY A 107 -23.86 -11.39 -26.16
C GLY A 107 -23.90 -11.87 -24.70
N LEU A 108 -22.92 -11.47 -23.88
CA LEU A 108 -22.81 -11.91 -22.47
C LEU A 108 -23.78 -11.16 -21.55
N SER A 109 -24.25 -9.98 -21.97
CA SER A 109 -25.25 -9.19 -21.27
C SER A 109 -25.91 -8.20 -22.26
N ASN A 110 -26.80 -7.36 -21.78
CA ASN A 110 -27.46 -6.31 -22.54
C ASN A 110 -27.24 -4.94 -21.93
N ILE A 111 -27.47 -3.88 -22.73
CA ILE A 111 -27.20 -2.51 -22.32
C ILE A 111 -27.95 -2.09 -21.05
N LYS A 112 -29.20 -2.55 -20.89
CA LYS A 112 -30.03 -2.19 -19.71
C LYS A 112 -29.46 -2.77 -18.41
N GLU A 113 -28.99 -4.01 -18.45
CA GLU A 113 -28.35 -4.66 -17.30
C GLU A 113 -27.03 -3.98 -16.93
N LEU A 114 -26.20 -3.65 -17.93
CA LEU A 114 -24.92 -2.99 -17.69
C LEU A 114 -25.11 -1.57 -17.17
N ASP A 115 -26.05 -0.81 -17.70
CA ASP A 115 -26.36 0.55 -17.20
C ASP A 115 -26.91 0.50 -15.78
N LYS A 116 -27.76 -0.47 -15.46
CA LYS A 116 -28.25 -0.69 -14.10
C LYS A 116 -27.11 -1.02 -13.14
N LEU A 117 -26.24 -1.95 -13.53
CA LEU A 117 -25.07 -2.33 -12.74
C LEU A 117 -24.15 -1.13 -12.49
N GLU A 118 -23.92 -0.29 -13.48
CA GLU A 118 -23.10 0.91 -13.34
C GLU A 118 -23.68 1.90 -12.32
N ILE A 119 -24.99 2.11 -12.33
CA ILE A 119 -25.70 2.95 -11.35
C ILE A 119 -25.58 2.35 -9.94
N GLU A 120 -25.86 1.05 -9.80
CA GLU A 120 -25.75 0.36 -8.52
C GLU A 120 -24.34 0.42 -7.93
N CYS A 121 -23.31 0.24 -8.76
CA CYS A 121 -21.91 0.36 -8.36
C CYS A 121 -21.56 1.78 -7.88
N LYS A 122 -22.01 2.81 -8.62
CA LYS A 122 -21.79 4.22 -8.24
C LYS A 122 -22.46 4.54 -6.91
N ASP A 123 -23.66 4.09 -6.67
CA ASP A 123 -24.39 4.32 -5.41
C ASP A 123 -23.77 3.52 -4.27
N PHE A 124 -23.34 2.29 -4.52
CA PHE A 124 -22.60 1.49 -3.56
C PHE A 124 -21.32 2.21 -3.10
N VAL A 125 -20.50 2.68 -4.03
CA VAL A 125 -19.25 3.40 -3.72
C VAL A 125 -19.52 4.67 -2.91
N LYS A 126 -20.53 5.47 -3.29
CA LYS A 126 -20.94 6.66 -2.54
C LYS A 126 -21.34 6.32 -1.10
N LYS A 127 -22.13 5.26 -0.92
CA LYS A 127 -22.54 4.79 0.40
C LYS A 127 -21.36 4.32 1.23
N GLN A 128 -20.46 3.51 0.66
CA GLN A 128 -19.28 3.02 1.37
C GLN A 128 -18.31 4.14 1.76
N LYS A 129 -18.11 5.12 0.86
CA LYS A 129 -17.33 6.32 1.18
C LYS A 129 -17.88 7.04 2.40
N ARG A 130 -19.21 7.26 2.45
CA ARG A 130 -19.88 7.92 3.59
C ARG A 130 -19.70 7.09 4.86
N ASN A 131 -20.00 5.79 4.80
CA ASN A 131 -19.89 4.90 5.95
C ASN A 131 -18.47 4.87 6.52
N ALA A 132 -17.46 4.79 5.66
CA ALA A 132 -16.06 4.82 6.08
C ALA A 132 -15.69 6.15 6.78
N TRP A 133 -16.15 7.27 6.21
CA TRP A 133 -15.91 8.57 6.80
C TRP A 133 -16.60 8.76 8.15
N ASP A 134 -17.88 8.38 8.23
CA ASP A 134 -18.65 8.47 9.46
C ASP A 134 -18.04 7.57 10.56
N SER A 135 -17.60 6.38 10.21
CA SER A 135 -16.92 5.47 11.14
C SER A 135 -15.59 6.05 11.65
N PHE A 136 -14.81 6.66 10.77
CA PHE A 136 -13.57 7.35 11.13
C PHE A 136 -13.84 8.54 12.06
N GLN A 137 -14.78 9.41 11.68
CA GLN A 137 -15.14 10.59 12.50
C GLN A 137 -15.73 10.21 13.85
N LYS A 138 -16.48 9.11 13.94
CA LYS A 138 -17.02 8.63 15.22
C LYS A 138 -15.91 8.33 16.23
N VAL A 139 -14.81 7.72 15.80
CA VAL A 139 -13.65 7.51 16.67
C VAL A 139 -13.06 8.82 17.15
N MET A 140 -12.86 9.80 16.25
CA MET A 140 -12.32 11.11 16.58
C MET A 140 -13.24 11.88 17.53
N ILE A 141 -14.56 11.77 17.35
CA ILE A 141 -15.56 12.38 18.23
C ILE A 141 -15.47 11.79 19.64
N ASN A 142 -15.38 10.47 19.77
CA ASN A 142 -15.23 9.80 21.06
C ASN A 142 -13.93 10.24 21.78
N GLU A 143 -12.83 10.32 21.05
CA GLU A 143 -11.55 10.80 21.58
C GLU A 143 -11.66 12.29 22.03
N ARG A 144 -12.32 13.14 21.26
CA ARG A 144 -12.63 14.52 21.64
C ARG A 144 -13.45 14.57 22.93
N ASP A 145 -14.51 13.77 23.01
CA ASP A 145 -15.43 13.78 24.14
C ASP A 145 -14.76 13.32 25.43
N SER A 146 -13.81 12.41 25.33
CA SER A 146 -12.90 12.04 26.42
C SER A 146 -12.09 13.26 26.93
N LEU A 147 -11.49 14.05 26.02
CA LEU A 147 -10.83 15.30 26.39
C LEU A 147 -11.81 16.28 27.02
N MET A 148 -13.00 16.42 26.43
CA MET A 148 -14.02 17.36 26.91
C MET A 148 -14.46 17.07 28.35
N SER A 149 -14.46 15.82 28.80
CA SER A 149 -14.76 15.47 30.20
C SER A 149 -13.75 16.08 31.16
N VAL A 150 -12.45 16.05 30.83
CA VAL A 150 -11.37 16.64 31.61
C VAL A 150 -11.47 18.19 31.58
N LEU A 151 -11.67 18.75 30.39
CA LEU A 151 -11.77 20.21 30.21
C LEU A 151 -12.98 20.84 30.92
N LYS A 152 -14.10 20.16 31.02
CA LYS A 152 -15.28 20.62 31.79
C LYS A 152 -14.94 20.82 33.26
N THR A 153 -14.19 19.90 33.87
CA THR A 153 -13.75 20.03 35.25
C THR A 153 -12.82 21.23 35.43
N ILE A 154 -11.88 21.42 34.51
CA ILE A 154 -10.96 22.57 34.54
C ILE A 154 -11.73 23.88 34.37
N ILE A 155 -12.65 23.98 33.43
CA ILE A 155 -13.45 25.17 33.19
C ILE A 155 -14.33 25.52 34.40
N SER A 156 -14.89 24.51 35.07
CA SER A 156 -15.74 24.72 36.27
C SER A 156 -14.93 25.29 37.44
N ASN A 157 -13.70 24.84 37.61
CA ASN A 157 -12.82 25.27 38.68
C ASN A 157 -12.21 26.65 38.42
N GLU A 158 -11.78 26.91 37.20
CA GLU A 158 -10.93 28.06 36.86
C GLU A 158 -11.69 29.27 36.23
N LYS A 159 -12.87 29.03 35.67
CA LYS A 159 -13.73 30.04 35.03
C LYS A 159 -12.98 30.97 34.04
N SER A 160 -11.91 30.45 33.42
CA SER A 160 -11.08 31.20 32.47
C SER A 160 -11.73 31.33 31.12
N ASN A 161 -11.97 32.55 30.67
CA ASN A 161 -12.48 32.82 29.32
C ASN A 161 -11.55 32.35 28.21
N GLU A 162 -10.24 32.37 28.45
CA GLU A 162 -9.24 31.87 27.51
C GLU A 162 -9.40 30.35 27.27
N ILE A 163 -9.48 29.56 28.34
CA ILE A 163 -9.71 28.11 28.26
C ILE A 163 -11.02 27.80 27.57
N ILE A 164 -12.09 28.55 27.92
CA ILE A 164 -13.39 28.38 27.28
C ILE A 164 -13.31 28.64 25.77
N ASN A 165 -12.63 29.70 25.34
CA ASN A 165 -12.48 30.04 23.93
C ASN A 165 -11.67 28.98 23.16
N ILE A 166 -10.56 28.52 23.75
CA ILE A 166 -9.74 27.45 23.15
C ILE A 166 -10.58 26.16 23.04
N THR A 167 -11.30 25.78 24.06
CA THR A 167 -12.18 24.60 24.07
C THR A 167 -13.29 24.71 23.01
N ASN A 168 -13.93 25.86 22.92
CA ASN A 168 -14.98 26.11 21.94
C ASN A 168 -14.46 26.07 20.51
N SER A 169 -13.17 26.39 20.28
CA SER A 169 -12.58 26.27 18.95
C SER A 169 -12.57 24.80 18.46
N LEU A 170 -12.36 23.85 19.35
CA LEU A 170 -12.43 22.41 19.04
C LEU A 170 -13.86 21.94 18.73
N LEU A 171 -14.83 22.44 19.49
CA LEU A 171 -16.25 22.08 19.32
C LEU A 171 -16.85 22.61 18.02
N ARG A 172 -16.30 23.68 17.47
CA ARG A 172 -16.76 24.29 16.20
C ARG A 172 -16.22 23.57 14.97
N LEU A 173 -15.25 22.67 15.11
CA LEU A 173 -14.72 21.92 13.98
C LEU A 173 -15.79 20.95 13.46
N ARG A 174 -16.06 21.02 12.17
CA ARG A 174 -16.95 20.10 11.48
C ARG A 174 -16.34 18.71 11.36
N GLU A 175 -15.05 18.65 11.11
CA GLU A 175 -14.25 17.45 10.97
C GLU A 175 -13.08 17.52 11.96
N ILE A 176 -12.92 16.50 12.76
CA ILE A 176 -11.96 16.49 13.86
C ILE A 176 -10.85 15.51 13.56
N SER A 177 -9.63 15.88 13.90
CA SER A 177 -8.46 15.03 13.84
C SER A 177 -7.78 14.91 15.21
N ARG A 178 -6.96 13.88 15.39
CA ARG A 178 -6.09 13.73 16.59
C ARG A 178 -5.14 14.91 16.77
N ARG A 179 -4.71 15.52 15.66
CA ARG A 179 -3.91 16.74 15.69
C ARG A 179 -4.65 17.87 16.39
N ASP A 180 -5.93 18.05 16.11
CA ASP A 180 -6.72 19.13 16.71
C ASP A 180 -6.92 18.91 18.21
N ILE A 181 -7.21 17.67 18.61
CA ILE A 181 -7.35 17.25 20.01
C ILE A 181 -6.06 17.55 20.79
N ILE A 182 -4.91 17.10 20.30
CA ILE A 182 -3.60 17.36 20.94
C ILE A 182 -3.23 18.84 20.91
N SER A 183 -3.52 19.54 19.81
CA SER A 183 -3.20 20.95 19.67
C SER A 183 -3.95 21.79 20.73
N VAL A 184 -5.24 21.55 20.89
CA VAL A 184 -6.06 22.22 21.90
C VAL A 184 -5.59 21.89 23.29
N SER A 185 -5.35 20.63 23.62
CA SER A 185 -4.84 20.21 24.93
C SER A 185 -3.52 20.92 25.29
N ARG A 186 -2.58 20.98 24.33
CA ARG A 186 -1.30 21.66 24.55
C ARG A 186 -1.42 23.18 24.61
N LYS A 187 -2.35 23.81 23.87
CA LYS A 187 -2.61 25.24 23.98
C LYS A 187 -3.08 25.59 25.40
N ILE A 188 -3.98 24.78 25.96
CA ILE A 188 -4.47 24.98 27.34
C ILE A 188 -3.34 24.83 28.35
N LEU A 189 -2.46 23.80 28.24
CA LEU A 189 -1.30 23.66 29.13
C LEU A 189 -0.30 24.81 29.05
N ARG A 190 -0.24 25.52 27.92
CA ARG A 190 0.66 26.66 27.70
C ARG A 190 0.03 28.00 28.08
N SER A 191 -1.27 28.05 28.34
CA SER A 191 -1.88 29.27 28.90
C SER A 191 -1.20 29.53 30.24
N ASN A 192 -0.86 30.81 30.51
CA ASN A 192 -0.05 31.24 31.65
C ASN A 192 -0.75 31.08 33.03
N LEU A 193 -1.67 30.16 33.15
CA LEU A 193 -2.40 29.89 34.36
C LEU A 193 -1.62 28.81 35.17
N GLN A 194 -1.17 29.17 36.35
CA GLN A 194 -0.55 28.24 37.30
C GLN A 194 -1.66 27.50 38.07
N LEU A 195 -2.11 26.37 37.53
CA LEU A 195 -3.26 25.67 38.03
C LEU A 195 -2.94 24.23 38.43
N ASN A 196 -3.38 23.86 39.64
CA ASN A 196 -3.27 22.48 40.13
C ASN A 196 -4.07 21.49 39.25
N SER A 197 -5.12 21.97 38.58
CA SER A 197 -5.96 21.19 37.67
C SER A 197 -5.27 20.79 36.36
N PHE A 198 -4.09 21.32 36.04
CA PHE A 198 -3.31 20.91 34.86
C PHE A 198 -2.62 19.56 35.00
N SER A 199 -2.49 19.03 36.23
CA SER A 199 -2.00 17.66 36.43
C SER A 199 -2.89 16.64 35.75
N ASP A 200 -4.22 16.79 35.83
CA ASP A 200 -5.17 15.86 35.22
C ASP A 200 -5.13 15.92 33.70
N LEU A 201 -5.00 17.12 33.12
CA LEU A 201 -4.84 17.30 31.70
C LEU A 201 -3.50 16.70 31.20
N SER A 202 -2.43 16.91 31.93
CA SER A 202 -1.11 16.32 31.61
C SER A 202 -1.13 14.80 31.64
N LYS A 203 -1.80 14.23 32.65
CA LYS A 203 -2.00 12.79 32.77
C LYS A 203 -2.83 12.27 31.61
N TRP A 204 -3.97 12.90 31.32
CA TRP A 204 -4.81 12.54 30.19
C TRP A 204 -4.03 12.57 28.87
N ILE A 205 -3.24 13.60 28.59
CA ILE A 205 -2.41 13.68 27.37
C ILE A 205 -1.41 12.53 27.28
N SER A 206 -0.78 12.16 28.39
CA SER A 206 0.18 11.06 28.44
C SER A 206 -0.48 9.72 28.13
N GLU A 207 -1.62 9.45 28.79
CA GLU A 207 -2.43 8.25 28.55
C GLU A 207 -2.98 8.20 27.12
N TYR A 208 -3.53 9.30 26.64
CA TYR A 208 -4.03 9.41 25.27
C TYR A 208 -2.94 9.12 24.24
N LYS A 209 -1.74 9.70 24.40
CA LYS A 209 -0.62 9.44 23.50
C LYS A 209 -0.20 7.96 23.49
N SER A 210 -0.15 7.34 24.66
CA SER A 210 0.15 5.91 24.77
C SER A 210 -0.91 5.05 24.09
N ASN A 211 -2.18 5.39 24.26
CA ASN A 211 -3.30 4.66 23.67
C ASN A 211 -3.37 4.79 22.15
N VAL A 212 -2.98 5.94 21.58
CA VAL A 212 -3.02 6.15 20.13
C VAL A 212 -1.72 5.77 19.43
N GLN A 213 -0.61 5.61 20.16
CA GLN A 213 0.69 5.23 19.58
C GLN A 213 0.62 3.97 18.71
N PRO A 214 -0.08 2.88 19.09
CA PRO A 214 -0.19 1.69 18.26
C PRO A 214 -0.77 1.95 16.87
N PHE A 215 -1.69 2.92 16.71
CA PHE A 215 -2.25 3.27 15.39
C PHE A 215 -1.23 3.87 14.42
N TYR A 216 -0.07 4.32 14.91
CA TYR A 216 1.01 4.89 14.11
C TYR A 216 2.22 3.96 14.00
N SER A 217 2.33 2.95 14.85
CA SER A 217 3.48 2.05 14.93
C SER A 217 3.13 0.56 14.76
N SER A 218 1.82 0.22 14.64
CA SER A 218 1.39 -1.12 14.27
C SER A 218 1.55 -1.36 12.75
N PHE A 219 1.44 -2.61 12.36
CA PHE A 219 1.59 -3.04 10.95
C PHE A 219 2.98 -2.76 10.33
N LEU A 220 3.98 -2.43 11.13
CA LEU A 220 5.36 -2.31 10.66
C LEU A 220 5.98 -3.68 10.33
N TYR A 221 5.40 -4.73 10.87
CA TYR A 221 5.77 -6.13 10.68
C TYR A 221 4.52 -6.97 10.41
N ASN A 222 4.69 -8.16 9.88
CA ASN A 222 3.63 -9.14 9.80
C ASN A 222 3.08 -9.44 11.21
N GLU A 223 1.79 -9.24 11.44
CA GLU A 223 1.12 -9.43 12.75
C GLU A 223 0.40 -10.77 12.86
N TYR A 224 0.45 -11.61 11.83
CA TYR A 224 -0.08 -12.98 11.86
C TYR A 224 0.79 -13.92 12.70
N SER A 225 0.27 -15.10 12.97
CA SER A 225 0.96 -16.13 13.76
C SER A 225 2.32 -16.56 13.23
N ASP A 226 2.52 -16.43 11.91
CA ASP A 226 3.77 -16.72 11.20
C ASP A 226 4.78 -15.56 11.21
N ASN A 227 4.54 -14.52 12.01
CA ASN A 227 5.48 -13.43 12.20
C ASN A 227 6.82 -13.95 12.74
N PHE A 228 7.92 -13.47 12.19
CA PHE A 228 9.27 -13.84 12.64
C PHE A 228 9.50 -13.63 14.15
N LYS A 229 8.80 -12.68 14.78
CA LYS A 229 8.87 -12.44 16.25
C LYS A 229 8.25 -13.59 17.06
N ASN A 230 7.41 -14.40 16.45
CA ASN A 230 6.76 -15.55 17.07
C ASN A 230 7.56 -16.84 16.88
N VAL A 231 8.68 -16.77 16.13
CA VAL A 231 9.56 -17.94 15.95
C VAL A 231 10.21 -18.28 17.28
N ILE A 232 9.96 -19.50 17.74
CA ILE A 232 10.53 -19.99 19.01
C ILE A 232 12.01 -20.28 18.78
N GLU A 233 12.85 -19.72 19.62
CA GLU A 233 14.27 -20.04 19.63
C GLU A 233 14.50 -21.51 20.00
N ILE A 234 15.18 -22.26 19.16
CA ILE A 234 15.64 -23.61 19.45
C ILE A 234 17.11 -23.50 19.86
N LYS A 235 17.37 -23.68 21.15
CA LYS A 235 18.74 -23.64 21.66
C LYS A 235 19.54 -24.85 21.17
N PRO A 236 20.80 -24.67 20.76
CA PRO A 236 21.65 -25.78 20.40
C PRO A 236 21.97 -26.64 21.64
N SER A 237 22.10 -27.94 21.42
CA SER A 237 22.61 -28.87 22.43
C SER A 237 23.99 -29.36 22.00
N TYR A 238 24.91 -29.36 22.91
CA TYR A 238 26.30 -29.81 22.70
C TYR A 238 26.63 -30.93 23.69
N ASP A 239 27.44 -31.86 23.23
CA ASP A 239 28.00 -32.92 24.06
C ASP A 239 29.52 -32.88 24.02
N SER A 240 30.19 -33.79 24.77
CA SER A 240 31.65 -33.87 24.83
C SER A 240 32.30 -34.27 23.51
N SER A 241 31.57 -34.79 22.55
CA SER A 241 32.01 -35.17 21.19
C SER A 241 31.82 -34.05 20.18
N SER A 242 31.14 -32.97 20.53
CA SER A 242 30.91 -31.87 19.63
C SER A 242 32.17 -31.14 19.25
N SER A 243 32.48 -31.07 17.96
CA SER A 243 33.69 -30.42 17.44
C SER A 243 33.51 -28.91 17.36
N LEU A 244 34.59 -28.17 17.61
CA LEU A 244 34.60 -26.71 17.32
C LEU A 244 34.73 -26.51 15.82
N VAL A 245 33.80 -25.76 15.26
CA VAL A 245 33.74 -25.39 13.83
C VAL A 245 33.40 -23.93 13.67
N ASP A 246 33.77 -23.35 12.54
CA ASP A 246 33.36 -21.98 12.20
C ASP A 246 31.83 -21.85 12.08
N GLY A 247 31.29 -20.72 12.52
CA GLY A 247 29.84 -20.42 12.39
C GLY A 247 29.34 -20.53 10.95
N ARG A 248 30.16 -20.21 9.97
CA ARG A 248 29.89 -20.41 8.53
C ARG A 248 29.55 -21.86 8.18
N ILE A 249 30.26 -22.84 8.75
CA ILE A 249 30.00 -24.26 8.51
C ILE A 249 28.66 -24.68 9.07
N ILE A 250 28.30 -24.13 10.26
CA ILE A 250 27.00 -24.39 10.87
C ILE A 250 25.87 -23.83 9.98
N LEU A 251 26.02 -22.59 9.51
CA LEU A 251 25.03 -21.97 8.60
C LEU A 251 24.88 -22.78 7.31
N LYS A 252 25.99 -23.12 6.65
CA LYS A 252 25.98 -23.93 5.45
C LYS A 252 25.24 -25.25 5.63
N ASN A 253 25.58 -25.99 6.69
CA ASN A 253 24.96 -27.31 6.95
C ASN A 253 23.44 -27.18 7.21
N ASN A 254 23.02 -26.11 7.92
CA ASN A 254 21.60 -25.85 8.14
C ASN A 254 20.87 -25.51 6.84
N PHE A 255 21.45 -24.67 6.00
CA PHE A 255 20.84 -24.34 4.69
C PHE A 255 20.83 -25.53 3.75
N ASP A 256 21.88 -26.36 3.71
CA ASP A 256 21.90 -27.61 2.94
C ASP A 256 20.74 -28.54 3.36
N ALA A 257 20.55 -28.72 4.67
CA ALA A 257 19.44 -29.50 5.21
C ALA A 257 18.07 -28.90 4.85
N LEU A 258 17.94 -27.56 4.97
CA LEU A 258 16.70 -26.83 4.65
C LEU A 258 16.33 -26.95 3.16
N LEU A 259 17.29 -26.73 2.27
CA LEU A 259 17.10 -26.79 0.81
C LEU A 259 16.83 -28.23 0.33
N ASN A 260 17.46 -29.21 0.97
CA ASN A 260 17.18 -30.62 0.68
C ASN A 260 15.75 -31.01 1.08
N LYS A 261 15.24 -30.48 2.17
CA LYS A 261 13.90 -30.74 2.68
C LYS A 261 12.81 -29.98 1.91
N ASN A 262 13.11 -28.76 1.46
CA ASN A 262 12.13 -27.85 0.86
C ASN A 262 12.61 -27.39 -0.53
N LYS A 263 12.14 -28.06 -1.57
CA LYS A 263 12.53 -27.76 -2.97
C LYS A 263 11.98 -26.43 -3.52
N ASN A 264 11.08 -25.79 -2.78
CA ASN A 264 10.48 -24.49 -3.18
C ASN A 264 11.25 -23.28 -2.62
N ILE A 265 12.30 -23.50 -1.84
CA ILE A 265 13.14 -22.42 -1.30
C ILE A 265 14.25 -22.12 -2.28
N VAL A 266 14.43 -20.84 -2.60
CA VAL A 266 15.53 -20.33 -3.41
C VAL A 266 16.24 -19.25 -2.62
N ILE A 267 17.55 -19.32 -2.56
CA ILE A 267 18.41 -18.30 -1.94
C ILE A 267 19.05 -17.49 -3.06
N PHE A 268 18.95 -16.18 -2.98
CA PHE A 268 19.63 -15.26 -3.88
C PHE A 268 20.10 -14.02 -3.12
N GLY A 269 21.18 -13.43 -3.58
CA GLY A 269 21.78 -12.26 -2.97
C GLY A 269 23.17 -12.00 -3.47
N GLU A 270 23.75 -10.90 -3.01
CA GLU A 270 25.16 -10.61 -3.20
C GLU A 270 25.97 -11.57 -2.32
N ASP A 271 27.08 -12.10 -2.84
CA ASP A 271 27.97 -13.01 -2.13
C ASP A 271 27.30 -14.27 -1.56
N SER A 272 26.34 -14.82 -2.30
CA SER A 272 25.70 -16.10 -1.99
C SER A 272 26.23 -17.20 -2.91
N GLY A 273 26.63 -18.32 -2.37
CA GLY A 273 27.08 -19.49 -3.12
C GLY A 273 28.59 -19.58 -3.26
N LYS A 274 29.18 -19.29 -4.41
CA LYS A 274 30.62 -19.54 -4.68
C LYS A 274 31.55 -18.64 -3.88
N ILE A 275 31.15 -17.43 -3.61
CA ILE A 275 31.88 -16.43 -2.81
C ILE A 275 30.97 -15.88 -1.75
N GLY A 276 31.55 -15.28 -0.71
CA GLY A 276 30.81 -14.68 0.41
C GLY A 276 31.14 -15.32 1.75
N ASP A 277 31.71 -14.58 2.66
CA ASP A 277 32.25 -15.08 3.95
C ASP A 277 31.29 -16.02 4.69
N VAL A 278 30.20 -15.46 5.22
CA VAL A 278 29.22 -16.21 6.01
C VAL A 278 28.33 -17.07 5.13
N ASN A 279 28.05 -16.62 3.92
CA ASN A 279 27.12 -17.26 2.97
C ASN A 279 27.84 -18.12 1.92
N GLN A 280 29.15 -18.32 2.04
CA GLN A 280 29.91 -19.13 1.08
C GLN A 280 29.51 -20.59 1.13
N GLY A 281 29.17 -21.11 -0.03
CA GLY A 281 28.85 -22.53 -0.21
C GLY A 281 27.38 -22.89 0.05
N LEU A 282 26.49 -21.86 0.12
CA LEU A 282 25.05 -22.06 0.16
C LEU A 282 24.49 -22.48 -1.21
#